data_0fa76b8ea7d3a543a57044e1d50fea60
#
_entry.id   0fa76b8ea7d3a543a57044e1d50fea60
#
_cell.length_a   1.000
_cell.length_b   1.000
_cell.length_c   1.000
_cell.angle_alpha   90.00
_cell.angle_beta   90.00
_cell.angle_gamma   90.00
#
_symmetry.space_group_name_H-M   'P 1'
#
loop_
_entity.id
_entity.type
_entity.pdbx_description
1 polymer ?
#
loop_
_entity_poly.entity_id
_entity_poly.type
_entity_poly.pdbx_seq_one_letter_code
_entity_poly.pdbx_strand_id
1 'polypeptide(L)'
;MLKNNILFLLIGFYLIAALLGYQVGWSIFQYDELRLLQFPLALCALLIMIFTKKIGYSIYTHINFFIIGLFILIQQINWGIFEFQELWSAIALLFIFSTLTYELRSIKNIQHGIVLIIVSAFIPCLFILISITNFIIHQQWFNWQFNSGTIRIYDSVIVPLFFFLIFLQNKKYPYLHYFYPFAIFFFSLACFFDGARSALSAIITGLLIFFLLSKENRRLALKTTFYIFASFIVYKSTVYFAKQNTMTVIRAGTSLRAEMWYFVFDQWKQYPFTGVGGGYLSKIQYKYGHHIHNLYLRLIFEWGMVGCMFLVWMTYQFIKLFLDKGILPIAKAGVAAILIDAMFSGNMVYPASQIACILFLAFAFSQSKLSPSSKYSSLFTKVLIGLWGALFLYITIMYLGQDLMCWGCGSYVGRMAPNFWFYGGAEHLVPVVQIP
;
A
#
# COMPACT_ATOMS: atom_id res chain seq x y z
N MET A 1 3.37 16.88 24.70
CA MET A 1 3.92 16.63 23.36
C MET A 1 3.59 15.23 22.81
N LEU A 2 3.67 14.17 23.61
CA LEU A 2 3.36 12.79 23.15
C LEU A 2 1.91 12.55 22.71
N LYS A 3 0.91 13.22 23.30
CA LYS A 3 -0.51 12.99 23.01
C LYS A 3 -0.95 13.19 21.55
N ASN A 4 -0.18 13.89 20.72
CA ASN A 4 -0.61 14.27 19.36
C ASN A 4 0.07 13.48 18.25
N ASN A 5 0.93 12.50 18.54
CA ASN A 5 1.77 11.82 17.53
C ASN A 5 1.82 10.30 17.72
N ILE A 6 0.91 9.74 18.50
CA ILE A 6 0.95 8.32 18.91
C ILE A 6 0.79 7.42 17.69
N LEU A 7 -0.17 7.72 16.82
CA LEU A 7 -0.43 6.91 15.64
C LEU A 7 0.76 6.93 14.68
N PHE A 8 1.35 8.10 14.44
CA PHE A 8 2.54 8.23 13.61
C PHE A 8 3.71 7.39 14.14
N LEU A 9 3.95 7.40 15.46
CA LEU A 9 4.98 6.58 16.09
C LEU A 9 4.69 5.08 15.95
N LEU A 10 3.46 4.65 16.20
CA LEU A 10 3.05 3.26 16.05
C LEU A 10 3.20 2.77 14.60
N ILE A 11 2.86 3.61 13.62
CA ILE A 11 3.08 3.33 12.20
C ILE A 11 4.57 3.25 11.88
N GLY A 12 5.39 4.11 12.47
CA GLY A 12 6.84 4.02 12.35
C GLY A 12 7.37 2.68 12.83
N PHE A 13 7.01 2.24 14.03
CA PHE A 13 7.38 0.92 14.55
C PHE A 13 6.86 -0.23 13.70
N TYR A 14 5.60 -0.15 13.24
CA TYR A 14 5.01 -1.14 12.36
C TYR A 14 5.81 -1.30 11.06
N LEU A 15 6.14 -0.19 10.39
CA LEU A 15 6.89 -0.22 9.13
C LEU A 15 8.34 -0.69 9.35
N ILE A 16 9.00 -0.29 10.45
CA ILE A 16 10.33 -0.76 10.81
C ILE A 16 10.32 -2.28 11.01
N ALA A 17 9.36 -2.80 11.78
CA ALA A 17 9.19 -4.23 11.99
C ALA A 17 8.95 -4.98 10.67
N ALA A 18 8.03 -4.48 9.83
CA ALA A 18 7.74 -5.06 8.54
C ALA A 18 8.96 -5.12 7.60
N LEU A 19 9.74 -4.03 7.55
CA LEU A 19 10.89 -3.89 6.66
C LEU A 19 12.11 -4.72 7.13
N LEU A 20 12.25 -4.91 8.43
CA LEU A 20 13.31 -5.74 9.01
C LEU A 20 12.94 -7.23 9.10
N GLY A 21 11.81 -7.62 8.51
CA GLY A 21 11.43 -9.03 8.41
C GLY A 21 10.89 -9.63 9.71
N TYR A 22 10.30 -8.79 10.58
CA TYR A 22 9.69 -9.27 11.81
C TYR A 22 8.61 -10.31 11.53
N GLN A 23 8.75 -11.45 12.15
CA GLN A 23 7.78 -12.55 12.11
C GLN A 23 7.86 -13.33 13.44
N VAL A 24 6.71 -13.53 14.07
CA VAL A 24 6.62 -14.27 15.34
C VAL A 24 6.41 -15.77 15.10
N GLY A 25 5.98 -16.14 13.89
CA GLY A 25 5.68 -17.51 13.53
C GLY A 25 4.23 -17.92 13.82
N TRP A 26 3.34 -16.95 13.98
CA TRP A 26 1.90 -17.23 14.12
C TRP A 26 1.27 -17.65 12.79
N SER A 27 1.83 -17.19 11.69
CA SER A 27 1.46 -17.59 10.35
C SER A 27 2.69 -17.98 9.54
N ILE A 28 2.49 -18.74 8.47
CA ILE A 28 3.53 -19.09 7.49
C ILE A 28 4.02 -17.84 6.76
N PHE A 29 3.15 -16.83 6.59
CA PHE A 29 3.46 -15.61 5.85
C PHE A 29 3.48 -14.39 6.76
N GLN A 30 4.55 -13.61 6.65
CA GLN A 30 4.72 -12.37 7.38
C GLN A 30 3.56 -11.38 7.17
N TYR A 31 2.99 -11.33 5.98
CA TYR A 31 1.92 -10.37 5.71
C TYR A 31 0.62 -10.65 6.48
N ASP A 32 0.36 -11.90 6.87
CA ASP A 32 -0.79 -12.21 7.74
C ASP A 32 -0.55 -11.69 9.16
N GLU A 33 0.67 -11.89 9.70
CA GLU A 33 1.04 -11.34 11.00
C GLU A 33 1.02 -9.80 11.00
N LEU A 34 1.51 -9.20 9.93
CA LEU A 34 1.43 -7.75 9.75
C LEU A 34 -0.03 -7.26 9.65
N ARG A 35 -0.94 -8.08 9.12
CA ARG A 35 -2.36 -7.77 9.13
C ARG A 35 -2.92 -7.74 10.55
N LEU A 36 -2.55 -8.71 11.40
CA LEU A 36 -2.93 -8.70 12.81
C LEU A 36 -2.44 -7.43 13.52
N LEU A 37 -1.23 -6.97 13.22
CA LEU A 37 -0.70 -5.73 13.78
C LEU A 37 -1.42 -4.47 13.27
N GLN A 38 -2.18 -4.54 12.18
CA GLN A 38 -3.01 -3.43 11.74
C GLN A 38 -4.24 -3.19 12.63
N PHE A 39 -4.71 -4.20 13.41
CA PHE A 39 -5.83 -4.00 14.33
C PHE A 39 -5.55 -2.95 15.40
N PRO A 40 -4.48 -3.05 16.19
CA PRO A 40 -4.18 -2.02 17.18
C PRO A 40 -3.92 -0.65 16.54
N LEU A 41 -3.37 -0.58 15.32
CA LEU A 41 -3.22 0.69 14.60
C LEU A 41 -4.57 1.31 14.26
N ALA A 42 -5.49 0.53 13.70
CA ALA A 42 -6.83 0.99 13.34
C ALA A 42 -7.66 1.36 14.59
N LEU A 43 -7.56 0.57 15.65
CA LEU A 43 -8.22 0.86 16.92
C LEU A 43 -7.68 2.16 17.55
N CYS A 44 -6.37 2.35 17.55
CA CYS A 44 -5.75 3.58 18.01
C CYS A 44 -6.23 4.79 17.19
N ALA A 45 -6.28 4.66 15.87
CA ALA A 45 -6.80 5.71 14.99
C ALA A 45 -8.26 6.04 15.31
N LEU A 46 -9.12 5.04 15.47
CA LEU A 46 -10.53 5.20 15.83
C LEU A 46 -10.68 5.92 17.18
N LEU A 47 -9.93 5.51 18.21
CA LEU A 47 -9.97 6.15 19.52
C LEU A 47 -9.54 7.62 19.44
N ILE A 48 -8.46 7.93 18.71
CA ILE A 48 -8.04 9.30 18.47
C ILE A 48 -9.16 10.11 17.80
N MET A 49 -9.82 9.55 16.78
CA MET A 49 -10.92 10.21 16.08
C MET A 49 -12.11 10.51 17.01
N ILE A 50 -12.48 9.58 17.87
CA ILE A 50 -13.61 9.75 18.82
C ILE A 50 -13.28 10.83 19.86
N PHE A 51 -12.08 10.77 20.45
CA PHE A 51 -11.73 11.64 21.57
C PHE A 51 -11.17 13.01 21.14
N THR A 52 -10.79 13.19 19.88
CA THR A 52 -10.24 14.47 19.41
C THR A 52 -11.35 15.41 18.95
N LYS A 53 -11.55 16.49 19.69
CA LYS A 53 -12.57 17.53 19.38
C LYS A 53 -12.28 18.36 18.13
N LYS A 54 -11.05 18.28 17.59
CA LYS A 54 -10.53 19.18 16.53
C LYS A 54 -10.40 18.54 15.15
N ILE A 55 -10.81 17.29 14.96
CA ILE A 55 -10.79 16.71 13.64
C ILE A 55 -11.94 17.32 12.84
N GLY A 56 -11.64 18.37 12.11
CA GLY A 56 -12.58 19.00 11.17
C GLY A 56 -12.73 18.09 9.95
N TYR A 57 -13.85 17.40 9.86
CA TYR A 57 -14.18 16.62 8.68
C TYR A 57 -14.81 17.52 7.64
N SER A 58 -14.30 17.46 6.42
CA SER A 58 -14.94 18.13 5.28
C SER A 58 -16.21 17.39 4.87
N ILE A 59 -17.09 18.07 4.15
CA ILE A 59 -18.28 17.44 3.54
C ILE A 59 -17.90 16.22 2.68
N TYR A 60 -16.70 16.20 2.14
CA TYR A 60 -16.16 15.09 1.36
C TYR A 60 -15.93 13.82 2.20
N THR A 61 -15.60 13.96 3.47
CA THR A 61 -15.51 12.82 4.39
C THR A 61 -16.89 12.21 4.61
N HIS A 62 -17.93 13.04 4.70
CA HIS A 62 -19.33 12.56 4.80
C HIS A 62 -19.77 11.82 3.54
N ILE A 63 -19.42 12.32 2.37
CA ILE A 63 -19.69 11.65 1.09
C ILE A 63 -19.00 10.29 1.04
N ASN A 64 -17.77 10.20 1.52
CA ASN A 64 -17.05 8.91 1.61
C ASN A 64 -17.77 7.92 2.49
N PHE A 65 -18.13 8.32 3.70
CA PHE A 65 -18.87 7.46 4.60
C PHE A 65 -20.23 7.05 4.02
N PHE A 66 -20.89 7.94 3.30
CA PHE A 66 -22.13 7.62 2.60
C PHE A 66 -21.92 6.61 1.47
N ILE A 67 -20.90 6.80 0.63
CA ILE A 67 -20.54 5.87 -0.42
C ILE A 67 -20.20 4.50 0.18
N ILE A 68 -19.37 4.43 1.21
CA ILE A 68 -19.06 3.18 1.91
C ILE A 68 -20.36 2.56 2.49
N GLY A 69 -21.25 3.36 3.04
CA GLY A 69 -22.57 2.89 3.51
C GLY A 69 -23.42 2.25 2.42
N LEU A 70 -23.45 2.85 1.23
CA LEU A 70 -24.09 2.26 0.06
C LEU A 70 -23.44 0.94 -0.36
N PHE A 71 -22.11 0.85 -0.28
CA PHE A 71 -21.39 -0.39 -0.52
C PHE A 71 -21.92 -1.53 0.32
N ILE A 72 -22.11 -1.27 1.61
CA ILE A 72 -22.60 -2.27 2.56
C ILE A 72 -24.03 -2.70 2.22
N LEU A 73 -24.89 -1.73 1.95
CA LEU A 73 -26.31 -2.01 1.67
C LEU A 73 -26.51 -2.81 0.38
N ILE A 74 -25.74 -2.52 -0.65
CA ILE A 74 -25.88 -3.21 -1.95
C ILE A 74 -25.30 -4.63 -1.88
N GLN A 75 -24.29 -4.86 -1.08
CA GLN A 75 -23.61 -6.15 -0.96
C GLN A 75 -24.29 -7.12 0.02
N GLN A 76 -25.32 -6.71 0.75
CA GLN A 76 -25.99 -7.56 1.75
C GLN A 76 -26.53 -8.88 1.20
N ILE A 77 -26.76 -8.98 -0.12
CA ILE A 77 -27.39 -10.15 -0.76
C ILE A 77 -26.40 -11.34 -0.88
N ASN A 78 -25.09 -11.09 -0.89
CA ASN A 78 -24.05 -12.10 -1.14
C ASN A 78 -22.91 -12.09 -0.10
N TRP A 79 -23.20 -11.72 1.13
CA TRP A 79 -22.16 -11.53 2.14
C TRP A 79 -21.61 -12.85 2.67
N GLY A 80 -20.30 -13.00 2.51
CA GLY A 80 -19.49 -14.00 3.17
C GLY A 80 -18.37 -13.35 3.98
N ILE A 81 -17.53 -14.15 4.60
CA ILE A 81 -16.42 -13.69 5.45
C ILE A 81 -15.43 -12.79 4.68
N PHE A 82 -15.24 -13.04 3.39
CA PHE A 82 -14.29 -12.29 2.56
C PHE A 82 -14.73 -10.85 2.33
N GLU A 83 -16.01 -10.61 2.11
CA GLU A 83 -16.58 -9.28 1.92
C GLU A 83 -16.45 -8.45 3.20
N PHE A 84 -16.69 -9.06 4.36
CA PHE A 84 -16.46 -8.41 5.66
C PHE A 84 -15.00 -8.05 5.90
N GLN A 85 -14.08 -8.93 5.52
CA GLN A 85 -12.64 -8.70 5.63
C GLN A 85 -12.20 -7.51 4.77
N GLU A 86 -12.66 -7.42 3.53
CA GLU A 86 -12.36 -6.30 2.65
C GLU A 86 -12.92 -4.98 3.18
N LEU A 87 -14.15 -5.01 3.68
CA LEU A 87 -14.77 -3.86 4.31
C LEU A 87 -13.99 -3.42 5.56
N TRP A 88 -13.56 -4.35 6.39
CA TRP A 88 -12.71 -4.05 7.54
C TRP A 88 -11.44 -3.33 7.11
N SER A 89 -10.75 -3.86 6.08
CA SER A 89 -9.53 -3.23 5.54
C SER A 89 -9.79 -1.80 5.07
N ALA A 90 -10.87 -1.56 4.35
CA ALA A 90 -11.23 -0.23 3.86
C ALA A 90 -11.51 0.75 5.02
N ILE A 91 -12.26 0.33 6.03
CA ILE A 91 -12.57 1.14 7.23
C ILE A 91 -11.30 1.43 8.03
N ALA A 92 -10.47 0.40 8.26
CA ALA A 92 -9.20 0.54 8.98
C ALA A 92 -8.27 1.55 8.31
N LEU A 93 -8.07 1.44 7.00
CA LEU A 93 -7.24 2.37 6.23
C LEU A 93 -7.80 3.79 6.23
N LEU A 94 -9.13 3.94 6.20
CA LEU A 94 -9.77 5.25 6.28
C LEU A 94 -9.53 5.93 7.65
N PHE A 95 -9.65 5.17 8.75
CA PHE A 95 -9.35 5.68 10.09
C PHE A 95 -7.89 6.09 10.23
N ILE A 96 -6.97 5.21 9.78
CA ILE A 96 -5.54 5.48 9.83
C ILE A 96 -5.20 6.71 8.98
N PHE A 97 -5.68 6.79 7.73
CA PHE A 97 -5.44 7.92 6.83
C PHE A 97 -5.95 9.25 7.42
N SER A 98 -7.17 9.26 7.92
CA SER A 98 -7.80 10.46 8.45
C SER A 98 -7.07 10.99 9.68
N THR A 99 -6.72 10.09 10.60
CA THR A 99 -6.00 10.43 11.83
C THR A 99 -4.58 10.89 11.54
N LEU A 100 -3.85 10.17 10.67
CA LEU A 100 -2.51 10.56 10.25
C LEU A 100 -2.50 11.92 9.56
N THR A 101 -3.45 12.18 8.66
CA THR A 101 -3.54 13.47 7.98
C THR A 101 -3.68 14.62 8.99
N TYR A 102 -4.41 14.38 10.07
CA TYR A 102 -4.54 15.34 11.17
C TYR A 102 -3.25 15.48 11.99
N GLU A 103 -2.65 14.36 12.41
CA GLU A 103 -1.41 14.38 13.21
C GLU A 103 -0.26 15.06 12.44
N LEU A 104 -0.07 14.71 11.16
CA LEU A 104 1.03 15.20 10.34
C LEU A 104 1.01 16.72 10.12
N ARG A 105 -0.14 17.39 10.29
CA ARG A 105 -0.23 18.87 10.29
C ARG A 105 0.45 19.52 11.49
N SER A 106 0.45 18.84 12.62
CA SER A 106 0.95 19.36 13.90
C SER A 106 2.37 18.93 14.24
N ILE A 107 2.91 17.92 13.54
CA ILE A 107 4.22 17.36 13.83
C ILE A 107 5.32 18.25 13.27
N LYS A 108 6.10 18.86 14.18
CA LYS A 108 7.25 19.70 13.80
C LYS A 108 8.46 18.90 13.29
N ASN A 109 8.65 17.67 13.74
CA ASN A 109 9.84 16.84 13.49
C ASN A 109 9.49 15.48 12.86
N ILE A 110 8.59 15.47 11.90
CA ILE A 110 8.23 14.27 11.12
C ILE A 110 9.45 13.61 10.47
N GLN A 111 10.48 14.39 10.16
CA GLN A 111 11.66 13.95 9.42
C GLN A 111 12.40 12.80 10.11
N HIS A 112 12.56 12.87 11.44
CA HIS A 112 13.31 11.84 12.16
C HIS A 112 12.63 10.46 12.08
N GLY A 113 11.30 10.42 12.22
CA GLY A 113 10.55 9.18 12.05
C GLY A 113 10.64 8.63 10.62
N ILE A 114 10.54 9.51 9.62
CA ILE A 114 10.68 9.11 8.22
C ILE A 114 12.11 8.61 7.93
N VAL A 115 13.14 9.25 8.46
CA VAL A 115 14.53 8.80 8.30
C VAL A 115 14.69 7.39 8.87
N LEU A 116 14.18 7.11 10.07
CA LEU A 116 14.26 5.78 10.67
C LEU A 116 13.58 4.72 9.79
N ILE A 117 12.41 5.00 9.24
CA ILE A 117 11.70 4.08 8.33
C ILE A 117 12.54 3.85 7.05
N ILE A 118 13.11 4.91 6.47
CA ILE A 118 13.95 4.79 5.27
C ILE A 118 15.22 3.99 5.54
N VAL A 119 15.88 4.21 6.68
CA VAL A 119 17.06 3.43 7.09
C VAL A 119 16.68 1.96 7.27
N SER A 120 15.55 1.67 7.89
CA SER A 120 15.06 0.29 8.05
C SER A 120 14.77 -0.39 6.71
N ALA A 121 14.29 0.36 5.70
CA ALA A 121 14.14 -0.15 4.34
C ALA A 121 15.49 -0.30 3.63
N PHE A 122 16.47 0.52 3.95
CA PHE A 122 17.78 0.45 3.32
C PHE A 122 18.63 -0.74 3.78
N ILE A 123 18.52 -1.13 5.06
CA ILE A 123 19.33 -2.21 5.64
C ILE A 123 19.20 -3.52 4.85
N PRO A 124 18.01 -4.06 4.55
CA PRO A 124 17.89 -5.26 3.72
C PRO A 124 18.49 -5.09 2.33
N CYS A 125 18.39 -3.92 1.72
CA CYS A 125 18.95 -3.66 0.40
C CYS A 125 20.49 -3.85 0.35
N LEU A 126 21.21 -3.72 1.46
CA LEU A 126 22.65 -4.00 1.50
C LEU A 126 22.97 -5.47 1.23
N PHE A 127 22.06 -6.38 1.57
CA PHE A 127 22.21 -7.82 1.30
C PHE A 127 22.16 -8.17 -0.19
N ILE A 128 21.69 -7.22 -1.05
CA ILE A 128 21.79 -7.37 -2.51
C ILE A 128 23.23 -7.62 -2.95
N LEU A 129 24.21 -7.04 -2.27
CA LEU A 129 25.63 -7.28 -2.59
C LEU A 129 26.02 -8.74 -2.41
N ILE A 130 25.53 -9.40 -1.37
CA ILE A 130 25.74 -10.84 -1.14
C ILE A 130 25.01 -11.63 -2.23
N SER A 131 23.78 -11.26 -2.57
CA SER A 131 23.03 -11.90 -3.65
C SER A 131 23.71 -11.77 -5.01
N ILE A 132 24.27 -10.61 -5.33
CA ILE A 132 25.06 -10.37 -6.56
C ILE A 132 26.30 -11.24 -6.58
N THR A 133 27.06 -11.29 -5.48
CA THR A 133 28.28 -12.09 -5.38
C THR A 133 27.98 -13.57 -5.57
N ASN A 134 26.95 -14.08 -4.87
CA ASN A 134 26.51 -15.46 -5.00
C ASN A 134 26.03 -15.78 -6.42
N PHE A 135 25.31 -14.84 -7.06
CA PHE A 135 24.83 -15.00 -8.42
C PHE A 135 25.95 -15.08 -9.47
N ILE A 136 27.00 -14.25 -9.32
CA ILE A 136 28.17 -14.27 -10.22
C ILE A 136 28.97 -15.55 -10.04
N ILE A 137 29.22 -15.98 -8.78
CA ILE A 137 30.10 -17.11 -8.47
C ILE A 137 29.39 -18.45 -8.69
N HIS A 138 28.19 -18.59 -8.14
CA HIS A 138 27.46 -19.85 -8.08
C HIS A 138 26.30 -19.97 -9.06
N GLN A 139 26.01 -18.92 -9.83
CA GLN A 139 24.87 -18.85 -10.76
C GLN A 139 23.51 -19.04 -10.05
N GLN A 140 23.45 -18.78 -8.75
CA GLN A 140 22.27 -18.94 -7.92
C GLN A 140 21.91 -17.60 -7.28
N TRP A 141 20.67 -17.15 -7.52
CA TRP A 141 20.14 -15.95 -6.88
C TRP A 141 19.70 -16.25 -5.46
N PHE A 142 20.20 -15.51 -4.51
CA PHE A 142 19.79 -15.55 -3.11
C PHE A 142 18.77 -14.42 -2.84
N ASN A 143 17.66 -14.74 -2.18
CA ASN A 143 16.70 -13.72 -1.80
C ASN A 143 17.27 -12.84 -0.69
N TRP A 144 17.44 -11.57 -0.99
CA TRP A 144 18.06 -10.60 -0.10
C TRP A 144 17.05 -9.99 0.90
N GLN A 145 15.76 -10.15 0.65
CA GLN A 145 14.72 -9.60 1.52
C GLN A 145 14.42 -10.55 2.68
N PHE A 146 14.32 -9.99 3.86
CA PHE A 146 13.91 -10.73 5.04
C PHE A 146 12.42 -11.07 4.95
N ASN A 147 12.06 -12.33 4.80
CA ASN A 147 10.70 -12.89 4.95
C ASN A 147 9.51 -12.03 4.45
N SER A 148 9.73 -11.08 3.57
CA SER A 148 8.67 -10.16 3.11
C SER A 148 7.58 -10.82 2.25
N GLY A 149 7.53 -12.13 2.22
CA GLY A 149 6.55 -12.96 1.51
C GLY A 149 6.81 -13.03 0.01
N THR A 150 6.82 -11.92 -0.68
CA THR A 150 7.29 -11.81 -2.07
C THR A 150 8.11 -10.56 -2.28
N ILE A 151 9.13 -10.68 -3.10
CA ILE A 151 10.02 -9.62 -3.56
C ILE A 151 9.25 -8.34 -3.92
N ARG A 152 8.15 -8.47 -4.64
CA ARG A 152 7.35 -7.36 -5.16
C ARG A 152 6.60 -6.57 -4.08
N ILE A 153 6.34 -7.16 -2.91
CA ILE A 153 5.73 -6.44 -1.79
C ILE A 153 6.67 -5.36 -1.28
N TYR A 154 7.96 -5.72 -1.16
CA TYR A 154 8.99 -4.81 -0.71
C TYR A 154 9.16 -3.62 -1.67
N ASP A 155 9.18 -3.90 -2.99
CA ASP A 155 9.28 -2.85 -4.01
C ASP A 155 8.14 -1.83 -3.94
N SER A 156 6.92 -2.29 -3.66
CA SER A 156 5.76 -1.40 -3.48
C SER A 156 5.86 -0.54 -2.22
N VAL A 157 6.61 -0.98 -1.18
CA VAL A 157 6.95 -0.13 -0.03
C VAL A 157 8.04 0.88 -0.40
N ILE A 158 9.00 0.50 -1.24
CA ILE A 158 10.06 1.42 -1.70
C ILE A 158 9.46 2.65 -2.40
N VAL A 159 8.42 2.51 -3.21
CA VAL A 159 7.87 3.63 -3.99
C VAL A 159 7.56 4.87 -3.14
N PRO A 160 6.72 4.85 -2.10
CA PRO A 160 6.49 6.01 -1.26
C PRO A 160 7.75 6.46 -0.49
N LEU A 161 8.61 5.53 -0.04
CA LEU A 161 9.83 5.86 0.70
C LEU A 161 10.84 6.58 -0.19
N PHE A 162 10.90 6.25 -1.47
CA PHE A 162 11.74 6.92 -2.45
C PHE A 162 11.41 8.42 -2.54
N PHE A 163 10.12 8.79 -2.58
CA PHE A 163 9.70 10.18 -2.61
C PHE A 163 9.85 10.89 -1.25
N PHE A 164 9.72 10.18 -0.15
CA PHE A 164 10.11 10.73 1.15
C PHE A 164 11.61 11.04 1.22
N LEU A 165 12.45 10.18 0.67
CA LEU A 165 13.91 10.42 0.62
C LEU A 165 14.25 11.67 -0.20
N ILE A 166 13.60 11.87 -1.36
CA ILE A 166 13.76 13.09 -2.16
C ILE A 166 13.25 14.32 -1.39
N PHE A 167 12.12 14.21 -0.68
CA PHE A 167 11.60 15.29 0.17
C PHE A 167 12.60 15.70 1.24
N LEU A 168 13.22 14.76 1.93
CA LEU A 168 14.20 15.02 2.96
C LEU A 168 15.47 15.66 2.38
N GLN A 169 15.95 15.19 1.24
CA GLN A 169 17.09 15.78 0.53
C GLN A 169 16.82 17.23 0.09
N ASN A 170 15.60 17.50 -0.38
CA ASN A 170 15.18 18.85 -0.78
C ASN A 170 15.17 19.83 0.42
N LYS A 171 14.94 19.33 1.65
CA LYS A 171 15.02 20.12 2.89
C LYS A 171 16.45 20.32 3.40
N LYS A 172 17.46 19.83 2.68
CA LYS A 172 18.91 20.00 2.95
C LYS A 172 19.34 19.55 4.34
N TYR A 173 18.86 18.39 4.79
CA TYR A 173 19.34 17.79 6.04
C TYR A 173 20.81 17.35 5.87
N PRO A 174 21.76 17.84 6.70
CA PRO A 174 23.18 17.63 6.47
C PRO A 174 23.58 16.15 6.51
N TYR A 175 22.97 15.34 7.37
CA TYR A 175 23.28 13.90 7.50
C TYR A 175 22.82 13.08 6.29
N LEU A 176 21.83 13.57 5.52
CA LEU A 176 21.30 12.87 4.37
C LEU A 176 22.11 13.09 3.10
N HIS A 177 23.02 14.04 3.09
CA HIS A 177 23.78 14.38 1.88
C HIS A 177 24.58 13.19 1.33
N TYR A 178 25.21 12.42 2.22
CA TYR A 178 25.96 11.22 1.85
C TYR A 178 25.06 9.98 1.74
N PHE A 179 24.07 9.86 2.60
CA PHE A 179 23.15 8.70 2.61
C PHE A 179 22.24 8.66 1.39
N TYR A 180 21.81 9.82 0.90
CA TYR A 180 20.86 9.96 -0.21
C TYR A 180 21.28 9.20 -1.49
N PRO A 181 22.50 9.40 -2.05
CA PRO A 181 22.91 8.71 -3.27
C PRO A 181 22.93 7.18 -3.09
N PHE A 182 23.40 6.70 -1.95
CA PHE A 182 23.41 5.27 -1.66
C PHE A 182 22.00 4.69 -1.56
N ALA A 183 21.11 5.35 -0.83
CA ALA A 183 19.75 4.87 -0.69
C ALA A 183 18.99 4.84 -2.03
N ILE A 184 19.09 5.90 -2.85
CA ILE A 184 18.50 5.93 -4.19
C ILE A 184 19.08 4.81 -5.07
N PHE A 185 20.40 4.64 -5.05
CA PHE A 185 21.10 3.61 -5.82
C PHE A 185 20.60 2.20 -5.43
N PHE A 186 20.61 1.86 -4.15
CA PHE A 186 20.25 0.53 -3.68
C PHE A 186 18.74 0.24 -3.81
N PHE A 187 17.87 1.21 -3.58
CA PHE A 187 16.43 1.05 -3.82
C PHE A 187 16.14 0.80 -5.30
N SER A 188 16.81 1.51 -6.18
CA SER A 188 16.67 1.28 -7.62
C SER A 188 17.26 -0.06 -8.04
N LEU A 189 18.40 -0.44 -7.47
CA LEU A 189 19.06 -1.72 -7.74
C LEU A 189 18.16 -2.90 -7.32
N ALA A 190 17.51 -2.79 -6.15
CA ALA A 190 16.51 -3.73 -5.68
C ALA A 190 15.40 -3.92 -6.73
N CYS A 191 14.76 -2.83 -7.14
CA CYS A 191 13.70 -2.87 -8.14
C CYS A 191 14.15 -3.47 -9.49
N PHE A 192 15.40 -3.27 -9.90
CA PHE A 192 15.93 -3.89 -11.12
C PHE A 192 16.11 -5.40 -10.98
N PHE A 193 16.73 -5.87 -9.90
CA PHE A 193 16.96 -7.29 -9.69
C PHE A 193 15.66 -8.06 -9.45
N ASP A 194 14.71 -7.45 -8.77
CA ASP A 194 13.40 -8.04 -8.50
C ASP A 194 12.47 -8.00 -9.73
N GLY A 195 12.88 -7.30 -10.79
CA GLY A 195 12.08 -7.13 -12.00
C GLY A 195 10.76 -6.40 -11.71
N ALA A 196 10.80 -5.45 -10.79
CA ALA A 196 9.65 -4.68 -10.30
C ALA A 196 9.25 -3.57 -11.29
N ARG A 197 8.74 -3.96 -12.45
CA ARG A 197 8.37 -3.03 -13.54
C ARG A 197 7.38 -1.96 -13.09
N SER A 198 6.42 -2.30 -12.24
CA SER A 198 5.42 -1.35 -11.72
C SER A 198 6.07 -0.28 -10.86
N ALA A 199 6.91 -0.67 -9.91
CA ALA A 199 7.63 0.26 -9.04
C ALA A 199 8.57 1.18 -9.82
N LEU A 200 9.35 0.61 -10.76
CA LEU A 200 10.23 1.40 -11.63
C LEU A 200 9.46 2.40 -12.50
N SER A 201 8.36 1.98 -13.13
CA SER A 201 7.51 2.87 -13.91
C SER A 201 6.90 3.98 -13.05
N ALA A 202 6.47 3.64 -11.84
CA ALA A 202 5.94 4.58 -10.87
C ALA A 202 6.99 5.63 -10.45
N ILE A 203 8.20 5.18 -10.10
CA ILE A 203 9.32 6.05 -9.71
C ILE A 203 9.69 6.98 -10.87
N ILE A 204 9.86 6.46 -12.09
CA ILE A 204 10.25 7.25 -13.27
C ILE A 204 9.18 8.29 -13.58
N THR A 205 7.89 7.90 -13.59
CA THR A 205 6.81 8.83 -13.87
C THR A 205 6.67 9.89 -12.77
N GLY A 206 6.79 9.49 -11.51
CA GLY A 206 6.80 10.45 -10.40
C GLY A 206 7.97 11.45 -10.51
N LEU A 207 9.18 11.00 -10.88
CA LEU A 207 10.33 11.88 -11.11
C LEU A 207 10.09 12.83 -12.29
N LEU A 208 9.48 12.37 -13.37
CA LEU A 208 9.12 13.23 -14.50
C LEU A 208 8.13 14.31 -14.05
N ILE A 209 7.11 13.95 -13.29
CA ILE A 209 6.15 14.93 -12.74
C ILE A 209 6.87 15.92 -11.81
N PHE A 210 7.77 15.45 -10.94
CA PHE A 210 8.56 16.32 -10.07
C PHE A 210 9.41 17.31 -10.87
N PHE A 211 10.08 16.84 -11.91
CA PHE A 211 10.88 17.66 -12.83
C PHE A 211 10.05 18.75 -13.54
N LEU A 212 8.83 18.38 -13.97
CA LEU A 212 7.92 19.30 -14.67
C LEU A 212 7.33 20.35 -13.73
N LEU A 213 6.92 19.94 -12.51
CA LEU A 213 6.24 20.82 -11.55
C LEU A 213 7.20 21.75 -10.78
N SER A 214 8.50 21.43 -10.69
CA SER A 214 9.44 22.18 -9.85
C SER A 214 10.67 22.62 -10.62
N LYS A 215 10.63 23.80 -11.21
CA LYS A 215 11.79 24.37 -11.94
C LYS A 215 13.05 24.47 -11.08
N GLU A 216 12.90 24.84 -9.81
CA GLU A 216 13.99 24.98 -8.85
C GLU A 216 14.68 23.65 -8.50
N ASN A 217 13.94 22.56 -8.52
CA ASN A 217 14.44 21.26 -8.11
C ASN A 217 14.77 20.31 -9.28
N ARG A 218 14.81 20.82 -10.52
CA ARG A 218 15.17 20.03 -11.71
C ARG A 218 16.54 19.37 -11.57
N ARG A 219 17.52 20.07 -10.99
CA ARG A 219 18.84 19.50 -10.73
C ARG A 219 18.80 18.30 -9.81
N LEU A 220 17.93 18.34 -8.78
CA LEU A 220 17.74 17.21 -7.87
C LEU A 220 17.09 16.03 -8.59
N ALA A 221 16.07 16.26 -9.42
CA ALA A 221 15.44 15.22 -10.22
C ALA A 221 16.44 14.56 -11.18
N LEU A 222 17.26 15.34 -11.90
CA LEU A 222 18.30 14.83 -12.79
C LEU A 222 19.39 14.05 -12.04
N LYS A 223 19.83 14.55 -10.88
CA LYS A 223 20.78 13.85 -10.00
C LYS A 223 20.21 12.49 -9.55
N THR A 224 18.93 12.45 -9.18
CA THR A 224 18.23 11.20 -8.81
C THR A 224 18.22 10.23 -10.00
N THR A 225 17.84 10.69 -11.18
CA THR A 225 17.82 9.89 -12.42
C THR A 225 19.22 9.33 -12.74
N PHE A 226 20.28 10.09 -12.50
CA PHE A 226 21.66 9.61 -12.68
C PHE A 226 21.97 8.41 -11.76
N TYR A 227 21.56 8.43 -10.49
CA TYR A 227 21.79 7.30 -9.59
C TYR A 227 20.95 6.07 -9.97
N ILE A 228 19.74 6.25 -10.46
CA ILE A 228 18.93 5.17 -11.02
C ILE A 228 19.63 4.56 -12.24
N PHE A 229 20.15 5.38 -13.12
CA PHE A 229 20.90 4.92 -14.30
C PHE A 229 22.19 4.17 -13.91
N ALA A 230 22.93 4.66 -12.92
CA ALA A 230 24.09 3.96 -12.38
C ALA A 230 23.74 2.57 -11.83
N SER A 231 22.62 2.45 -11.10
CA SER A 231 22.15 1.15 -10.61
C SER A 231 21.72 0.22 -11.75
N PHE A 232 21.14 0.75 -12.82
CA PHE A 232 20.82 -0.03 -14.02
C PHE A 232 22.07 -0.58 -14.71
N ILE A 233 23.14 0.21 -14.79
CA ILE A 233 24.43 -0.26 -15.34
C ILE A 233 24.98 -1.42 -14.51
N VAL A 234 24.98 -1.30 -13.18
CA VAL A 234 25.43 -2.38 -12.28
C VAL A 234 24.58 -3.63 -12.46
N TYR A 235 23.26 -3.48 -12.50
CA TYR A 235 22.35 -4.59 -12.78
C TYR A 235 22.68 -5.28 -14.10
N LYS A 236 22.83 -4.54 -15.20
CA LYS A 236 23.14 -5.09 -16.53
C LYS A 236 24.51 -5.77 -16.56
N SER A 237 25.52 -5.17 -15.95
CA SER A 237 26.85 -5.76 -15.83
C SER A 237 26.81 -7.08 -15.07
N THR A 238 26.09 -7.14 -13.94
CA THR A 238 25.93 -8.36 -13.14
C THR A 238 25.29 -9.48 -13.97
N VAL A 239 24.18 -9.19 -14.68
CA VAL A 239 23.51 -10.17 -15.54
C VAL A 239 24.42 -10.66 -16.66
N TYR A 240 25.21 -9.78 -17.24
CA TYR A 240 26.19 -10.13 -18.28
C TYR A 240 27.28 -11.07 -17.77
N PHE A 241 27.88 -10.77 -16.62
CA PHE A 241 28.93 -11.61 -16.02
C PHE A 241 28.39 -12.96 -15.51
N ALA A 242 27.17 -12.98 -15.01
CA ALA A 242 26.53 -14.23 -14.57
C ALA A 242 26.11 -15.13 -15.73
N LYS A 243 26.23 -14.70 -17.00
CA LYS A 243 25.87 -15.47 -18.21
C LYS A 243 24.44 -16.04 -18.18
N GLN A 244 23.55 -15.47 -17.38
CA GLN A 244 22.16 -15.93 -17.22
C GLN A 244 21.17 -14.83 -17.63
N ASN A 245 20.22 -15.23 -18.48
CA ASN A 245 19.09 -14.36 -18.89
C ASN A 245 17.85 -14.47 -18.02
N THR A 246 17.91 -15.19 -16.89
CA THR A 246 16.73 -15.53 -16.08
C THR A 246 16.17 -14.36 -15.27
N MET A 247 16.99 -13.33 -15.00
CA MET A 247 16.57 -12.14 -14.28
C MET A 247 16.47 -10.94 -15.22
N THR A 248 15.35 -10.79 -15.91
CA THR A 248 15.14 -9.66 -16.81
C THR A 248 14.03 -8.76 -16.31
N VAL A 249 14.33 -7.46 -16.18
CA VAL A 249 13.32 -6.40 -16.05
C VAL A 249 12.40 -6.42 -17.27
N ILE A 250 12.98 -6.74 -18.43
CA ILE A 250 12.27 -6.85 -19.70
C ILE A 250 11.86 -8.32 -19.90
N ARG A 251 10.67 -8.66 -19.43
CA ARG A 251 10.05 -9.97 -19.71
C ARG A 251 9.15 -9.83 -20.92
N ALA A 252 9.25 -10.77 -21.85
CA ALA A 252 8.21 -10.96 -22.85
C ALA A 252 6.93 -11.45 -22.12
N GLY A 253 5.84 -10.68 -22.21
CA GLY A 253 4.54 -11.05 -21.65
C GLY A 253 4.09 -10.28 -20.41
N THR A 254 2.81 -10.42 -20.11
CA THR A 254 2.06 -9.70 -19.09
C THR A 254 2.13 -10.36 -17.69
N SER A 255 2.86 -11.46 -17.53
CA SER A 255 2.87 -12.31 -16.32
C SER A 255 1.46 -12.80 -15.96
N LEU A 256 0.69 -13.25 -16.95
CA LEU A 256 -0.69 -13.75 -16.85
C LEU A 256 -1.71 -12.70 -16.37
N ARG A 257 -1.33 -11.41 -16.35
CA ARG A 257 -2.25 -10.33 -15.93
C ARG A 257 -3.31 -10.07 -16.98
N ALA A 258 -2.96 -10.16 -18.26
CA ALA A 258 -3.92 -9.96 -19.32
C ALA A 258 -5.05 -11.01 -19.24
N GLU A 259 -4.69 -12.27 -19.08
CA GLU A 259 -5.64 -13.38 -18.93
C GLU A 259 -6.53 -13.19 -17.70
N MET A 260 -5.94 -12.78 -16.58
CA MET A 260 -6.69 -12.47 -15.36
C MET A 260 -7.64 -11.28 -15.58
N TRP A 261 -7.21 -10.22 -16.26
CA TRP A 261 -8.04 -9.05 -16.52
C TRP A 261 -9.19 -9.36 -17.49
N TYR A 262 -8.96 -10.22 -18.50
CA TYR A 262 -10.05 -10.71 -19.36
C TYR A 262 -11.07 -11.50 -18.57
N PHE A 263 -10.62 -12.42 -17.71
CA PHE A 263 -11.52 -13.18 -16.84
C PHE A 263 -12.33 -12.25 -15.92
N VAL A 264 -11.67 -11.31 -15.25
CA VAL A 264 -12.31 -10.34 -14.37
C VAL A 264 -13.36 -9.51 -15.09
N PHE A 265 -13.04 -9.05 -16.30
CA PHE A 265 -13.98 -8.28 -17.12
C PHE A 265 -15.18 -9.10 -17.57
N ASP A 266 -14.97 -10.36 -17.88
CA ASP A 266 -16.03 -11.27 -18.32
C ASP A 266 -16.98 -11.62 -17.18
N GLN A 267 -16.45 -11.84 -15.99
CA GLN A 267 -17.26 -12.02 -14.78
C GLN A 267 -18.02 -10.73 -14.39
N TRP A 268 -17.37 -9.57 -14.50
CA TRP A 268 -18.01 -8.29 -14.21
C TRP A 268 -19.22 -8.00 -15.09
N LYS A 269 -19.21 -8.38 -16.35
CA LYS A 269 -20.37 -8.22 -17.26
C LYS A 269 -21.64 -8.89 -16.73
N GLN A 270 -21.49 -9.93 -15.91
CA GLN A 270 -22.64 -10.64 -15.33
C GLN A 270 -23.21 -9.89 -14.11
N TYR A 271 -22.36 -9.08 -13.42
CA TYR A 271 -22.71 -8.35 -12.20
C TYR A 271 -22.27 -6.89 -12.25
N PRO A 272 -22.63 -6.09 -13.27
CA PRO A 272 -22.03 -4.76 -13.48
C PRO A 272 -22.42 -3.75 -12.41
N PHE A 273 -23.59 -3.90 -11.79
CA PHE A 273 -24.08 -2.97 -10.75
C PHE A 273 -23.61 -3.33 -9.36
N THR A 274 -23.65 -4.58 -8.98
CA THR A 274 -23.31 -5.05 -7.63
C THR A 274 -21.84 -5.39 -7.49
N GLY A 275 -21.15 -5.74 -8.58
CA GLY A 275 -19.89 -6.42 -8.54
C GLY A 275 -20.03 -7.88 -8.08
N VAL A 276 -18.91 -8.57 -7.97
CA VAL A 276 -18.86 -10.00 -7.58
C VAL A 276 -18.63 -10.21 -6.07
N GLY A 277 -18.45 -9.14 -5.31
CA GLY A 277 -18.07 -9.16 -3.90
C GLY A 277 -16.57 -9.04 -3.64
N GLY A 278 -16.21 -8.51 -2.46
CA GLY A 278 -14.83 -8.32 -2.04
C GLY A 278 -14.09 -9.65 -1.90
N GLY A 279 -12.82 -9.67 -2.32
CA GLY A 279 -11.97 -10.85 -2.20
C GLY A 279 -12.35 -12.02 -3.12
N TYR A 280 -13.11 -11.79 -4.16
CA TYR A 280 -13.66 -12.85 -5.04
C TYR A 280 -12.62 -13.83 -5.55
N LEU A 281 -11.46 -13.35 -6.07
CA LEU A 281 -10.40 -14.24 -6.58
C LEU A 281 -9.77 -15.10 -5.48
N SER A 282 -9.79 -14.65 -4.24
CA SER A 282 -9.35 -15.44 -3.09
C SER A 282 -10.37 -16.53 -2.76
N LYS A 283 -11.65 -16.21 -2.85
CA LYS A 283 -12.77 -17.11 -2.58
C LYS A 283 -12.86 -18.27 -3.56
N ILE A 284 -12.61 -18.03 -4.86
CA ILE A 284 -12.64 -19.06 -5.90
C ILE A 284 -11.30 -19.75 -6.14
N GLN A 285 -10.25 -19.40 -5.39
CA GLN A 285 -8.88 -19.92 -5.59
C GLN A 285 -8.42 -19.87 -7.05
N TYR A 286 -8.53 -18.70 -7.66
CA TYR A 286 -8.20 -18.54 -9.07
C TYR A 286 -6.76 -18.93 -9.39
N LYS A 287 -6.55 -19.77 -10.41
CA LYS A 287 -5.26 -20.40 -10.75
C LYS A 287 -4.10 -19.42 -11.00
N TYR A 288 -4.39 -18.17 -11.38
CA TYR A 288 -3.38 -17.16 -11.73
C TYR A 288 -3.09 -16.18 -10.60
N GLY A 289 -3.76 -16.28 -9.45
CA GLY A 289 -3.52 -15.46 -8.29
C GLY A 289 -4.77 -15.11 -7.50
N HIS A 290 -4.58 -14.49 -6.36
CA HIS A 290 -5.64 -14.18 -5.40
C HIS A 290 -6.08 -12.71 -5.45
N HIS A 291 -5.43 -11.88 -6.26
CA HIS A 291 -5.81 -10.48 -6.44
C HIS A 291 -5.45 -9.98 -7.86
N ILE A 292 -6.18 -8.96 -8.32
CA ILE A 292 -6.18 -8.51 -9.72
C ILE A 292 -4.89 -7.78 -10.13
N HIS A 293 -4.01 -7.41 -9.20
CA HIS A 293 -2.83 -6.57 -9.46
C HIS A 293 -3.15 -5.22 -10.14
N ASN A 294 -4.36 -4.71 -9.95
CA ASN A 294 -4.84 -3.43 -10.43
C ASN A 294 -5.95 -2.95 -9.51
N LEU A 295 -5.68 -1.91 -8.70
CA LEU A 295 -6.63 -1.37 -7.73
C LEU A 295 -7.92 -0.88 -8.41
N TYR A 296 -7.82 -0.25 -9.56
CA TYR A 296 -8.97 0.36 -10.23
C TYR A 296 -9.93 -0.70 -10.77
N LEU A 297 -9.39 -1.70 -11.47
CA LEU A 297 -10.19 -2.84 -11.94
C LEU A 297 -10.76 -3.62 -10.77
N ARG A 298 -10.00 -3.79 -9.68
CA ARG A 298 -10.47 -4.46 -8.47
C ARG A 298 -11.69 -3.76 -7.88
N LEU A 299 -11.66 -2.45 -7.73
CA LEU A 299 -12.79 -1.68 -7.20
C LEU A 299 -14.04 -1.82 -8.06
N ILE A 300 -13.90 -1.74 -9.39
CA ILE A 300 -15.03 -1.91 -10.32
C ILE A 300 -15.56 -3.34 -10.28
N PHE A 301 -14.68 -4.32 -10.30
CA PHE A 301 -15.02 -5.72 -10.35
C PHE A 301 -15.67 -6.22 -9.06
N GLU A 302 -15.04 -5.96 -7.93
CA GLU A 302 -15.53 -6.43 -6.63
C GLU A 302 -16.78 -5.67 -6.18
N TRP A 303 -16.87 -4.36 -6.49
CA TRP A 303 -17.89 -3.48 -5.92
C TRP A 303 -18.82 -2.81 -6.94
N GLY A 304 -18.72 -3.15 -8.21
CA GLY A 304 -19.63 -2.71 -9.27
C GLY A 304 -19.75 -1.18 -9.36
N MET A 305 -21.00 -0.69 -9.47
CA MET A 305 -21.28 0.74 -9.60
C MET A 305 -20.76 1.56 -8.42
N VAL A 306 -20.78 1.01 -7.24
CA VAL A 306 -20.27 1.68 -6.04
C VAL A 306 -18.77 1.84 -6.10
N GLY A 307 -18.05 0.83 -6.61
CA GLY A 307 -16.61 0.94 -6.92
C GLY A 307 -16.33 2.03 -7.93
N CYS A 308 -17.15 2.14 -8.98
CA CYS A 308 -17.06 3.25 -9.95
C CYS A 308 -17.26 4.62 -9.29
N MET A 309 -18.27 4.78 -8.44
CA MET A 309 -18.52 6.03 -7.70
C MET A 309 -17.37 6.39 -6.78
N PHE A 310 -16.78 5.41 -6.10
CA PHE A 310 -15.60 5.61 -5.27
C PHE A 310 -14.39 6.05 -6.10
N LEU A 311 -14.16 5.47 -7.27
CA LEU A 311 -13.09 5.88 -8.20
C LEU A 311 -13.28 7.31 -8.70
N VAL A 312 -14.49 7.70 -9.07
CA VAL A 312 -14.81 9.07 -9.49
C VAL A 312 -14.50 10.04 -8.34
N TRP A 313 -14.95 9.73 -7.14
CA TRP A 313 -14.67 10.55 -5.97
C TRP A 313 -13.16 10.62 -5.67
N MET A 314 -12.45 9.50 -5.70
CA MET A 314 -11.01 9.44 -5.48
C MET A 314 -10.26 10.28 -6.52
N THR A 315 -10.63 10.14 -7.80
CA THR A 315 -10.07 10.95 -8.90
C THR A 315 -10.29 12.43 -8.65
N TYR A 316 -11.49 12.84 -8.22
CA TYR A 316 -11.78 14.24 -7.86
C TYR A 316 -10.88 14.74 -6.73
N GLN A 317 -10.66 13.96 -5.67
CA GLN A 317 -9.76 14.35 -4.58
C GLN A 317 -8.30 14.51 -5.05
N PHE A 318 -7.84 13.62 -5.93
CA PHE A 318 -6.49 13.73 -6.49
C PHE A 318 -6.35 14.92 -7.43
N ILE A 319 -7.33 15.21 -8.28
CA ILE A 319 -7.33 16.43 -9.11
C ILE A 319 -7.23 17.67 -8.22
N LYS A 320 -8.04 17.75 -7.16
CA LYS A 320 -7.94 18.84 -6.17
C LYS A 320 -6.55 18.96 -5.57
N LEU A 321 -5.95 17.85 -5.16
CA LEU A 321 -4.60 17.82 -4.63
C LEU A 321 -3.57 18.33 -5.64
N PHE A 322 -3.69 17.92 -6.90
CA PHE A 322 -2.78 18.37 -7.96
C PHE A 322 -2.94 19.86 -8.30
N LEU A 323 -4.15 20.39 -8.23
CA LEU A 323 -4.43 21.81 -8.49
C LEU A 323 -4.08 22.72 -7.31
N ASP A 324 -4.00 22.20 -6.09
CA ASP A 324 -3.66 22.99 -4.89
C ASP A 324 -2.20 23.45 -4.93
N LYS A 325 -1.99 24.77 -5.02
CA LYS A 325 -0.66 25.38 -5.04
C LYS A 325 0.08 25.29 -3.70
N GLY A 326 -0.62 25.04 -2.60
CA GLY A 326 -0.03 24.88 -1.27
C GLY A 326 0.69 23.54 -1.07
N ILE A 327 0.44 22.57 -1.94
CA ILE A 327 1.03 21.24 -1.85
C ILE A 327 2.37 21.19 -2.59
N LEU A 328 3.40 20.67 -1.91
CA LEU A 328 4.75 20.54 -2.46
C LEU A 328 4.76 19.71 -3.76
N PRO A 329 5.52 20.10 -4.79
CA PRO A 329 5.65 19.32 -6.02
C PRO A 329 6.08 17.87 -5.79
N ILE A 330 6.95 17.62 -4.82
CA ILE A 330 7.41 16.28 -4.46
C ILE A 330 6.27 15.41 -3.87
N ALA A 331 5.36 16.01 -3.11
CA ALA A 331 4.21 15.30 -2.57
C ALA A 331 3.24 14.88 -3.70
N LYS A 332 2.98 15.77 -4.67
CA LYS A 332 2.21 15.47 -5.88
C LYS A 332 2.85 14.35 -6.69
N ALA A 333 4.16 14.42 -6.89
CA ALA A 333 4.93 13.42 -7.62
C ALA A 333 4.85 12.03 -6.98
N GLY A 334 5.03 11.93 -5.67
CA GLY A 334 4.92 10.67 -4.95
C GLY A 334 3.49 10.10 -4.94
N VAL A 335 2.47 10.97 -4.85
CA VAL A 335 1.07 10.53 -5.01
C VAL A 335 0.85 9.95 -6.40
N ALA A 336 1.32 10.60 -7.46
CA ALA A 336 1.23 10.08 -8.82
C ALA A 336 1.95 8.72 -8.95
N ALA A 337 3.12 8.59 -8.37
CA ALA A 337 3.86 7.33 -8.36
C ALA A 337 3.07 6.20 -7.67
N ILE A 338 2.48 6.45 -6.49
CA ILE A 338 1.63 5.48 -5.79
C ILE A 338 0.44 5.06 -6.65
N LEU A 339 -0.22 6.01 -7.32
CA LEU A 339 -1.36 5.72 -8.18
C LEU A 339 -0.97 4.88 -9.41
N ILE A 340 0.20 5.13 -10.00
CA ILE A 340 0.71 4.34 -11.12
C ILE A 340 1.12 2.94 -10.66
N ASP A 341 1.79 2.82 -9.51
CA ASP A 341 2.09 1.50 -8.96
C ASP A 341 0.80 0.71 -8.69
N ALA A 342 -0.25 1.36 -8.19
CA ALA A 342 -1.55 0.73 -7.94
C ALA A 342 -2.26 0.19 -9.21
N MET A 343 -1.86 0.66 -10.41
CA MET A 343 -2.37 0.10 -11.67
C MET A 343 -1.79 -1.28 -12.00
N PHE A 344 -0.60 -1.60 -11.46
CA PHE A 344 0.14 -2.78 -11.87
C PHE A 344 0.68 -3.62 -10.71
N SER A 345 0.36 -3.27 -9.48
CA SER A 345 0.83 -3.97 -8.29
C SER A 345 -0.27 -4.20 -7.25
N GLY A 346 0.08 -4.89 -6.16
CA GLY A 346 -0.75 -5.07 -4.99
C GLY A 346 -0.45 -4.09 -3.87
N ASN A 347 0.06 -2.88 -4.16
CA ASN A 347 0.49 -1.92 -3.13
C ASN A 347 -0.59 -1.55 -2.11
N MET A 348 -1.87 -1.58 -2.53
CA MET A 348 -3.03 -1.36 -1.65
C MET A 348 -3.70 -2.67 -1.18
N VAL A 349 -3.01 -3.80 -1.33
CA VAL A 349 -3.48 -5.12 -0.90
C VAL A 349 -2.63 -5.64 0.27
N TYR A 350 -1.33 -5.56 0.14
CA TYR A 350 -0.41 -6.05 1.17
C TYR A 350 -0.27 -5.08 2.34
N PRO A 351 -0.27 -5.56 3.59
CA PRO A 351 -0.33 -4.71 4.78
C PRO A 351 0.79 -3.68 4.87
N ALA A 352 2.04 -4.07 4.62
CA ALA A 352 3.19 -3.15 4.72
C ALA A 352 3.12 -2.04 3.67
N SER A 353 2.86 -2.40 2.40
CA SER A 353 2.76 -1.41 1.32
C SER A 353 1.52 -0.52 1.46
N GLN A 354 0.39 -1.06 1.95
CA GLN A 354 -0.79 -0.25 2.29
C GLN A 354 -0.43 0.86 3.28
N ILE A 355 0.21 0.52 4.39
CA ILE A 355 0.54 1.49 5.45
C ILE A 355 1.58 2.50 4.95
N ALA A 356 2.59 2.08 4.19
CA ALA A 356 3.56 2.99 3.59
C ALA A 356 2.91 3.98 2.60
N CYS A 357 2.02 3.49 1.74
CA CYS A 357 1.26 4.33 0.81
C CYS A 357 0.32 5.29 1.56
N ILE A 358 -0.42 4.80 2.57
CA ILE A 358 -1.32 5.62 3.39
C ILE A 358 -0.53 6.70 4.15
N LEU A 359 0.64 6.39 4.69
CA LEU A 359 1.50 7.37 5.34
C LEU A 359 1.90 8.50 4.37
N PHE A 360 2.29 8.16 3.14
CA PHE A 360 2.66 9.17 2.13
C PHE A 360 1.44 9.98 1.64
N LEU A 361 0.32 9.33 1.40
CA LEU A 361 -0.92 10.00 1.03
C LEU A 361 -1.37 10.97 2.15
N ALA A 362 -1.35 10.52 3.39
CA ALA A 362 -1.67 11.37 4.55
C ALA A 362 -0.72 12.57 4.65
N PHE A 363 0.59 12.37 4.40
CA PHE A 363 1.57 13.46 4.31
C PHE A 363 1.21 14.46 3.20
N ALA A 364 0.85 14.00 2.01
CA ALA A 364 0.48 14.89 0.92
C ALA A 364 -0.80 15.70 1.24
N PHE A 365 -1.85 15.02 1.72
CA PHE A 365 -3.11 15.66 2.08
C PHE A 365 -3.01 16.56 3.33
N SER A 366 -2.07 16.30 4.23
CA SER A 366 -1.85 17.16 5.41
C SER A 366 -1.42 18.59 5.04
N GLN A 367 -0.87 18.80 3.85
CA GLN A 367 -0.43 20.11 3.34
C GLN A 367 -1.59 20.93 2.79
N SER A 368 -2.72 20.32 2.46
CA SER A 368 -3.88 21.04 1.93
C SER A 368 -4.59 21.85 3.02
N LYS A 369 -5.15 23.02 2.65
CA LYS A 369 -5.97 23.81 3.57
C LYS A 369 -7.33 23.14 3.76
N LEU A 370 -7.70 22.83 5.01
CA LEU A 370 -9.04 22.34 5.33
C LEU A 370 -10.07 23.46 5.19
N SER A 371 -11.21 23.16 4.58
CA SER A 371 -12.40 23.99 4.75
C SER A 371 -12.86 23.91 6.20
N PRO A 372 -13.18 25.04 6.86
CA PRO A 372 -13.74 25.02 8.20
C PRO A 372 -15.05 24.21 8.20
N SER A 373 -15.18 23.24 9.10
CA SER A 373 -16.42 22.48 9.25
C SER A 373 -17.46 23.31 10.01
N SER A 374 -18.72 23.26 9.58
CA SER A 374 -19.83 23.83 10.37
C SER A 374 -20.04 22.97 11.64
N LYS A 375 -20.57 23.58 12.70
CA LYS A 375 -20.90 22.86 13.97
C LYS A 375 -21.78 21.60 13.76
N TYR A 376 -22.69 21.64 12.82
CA TYR A 376 -23.59 20.53 12.50
C TYR A 376 -22.89 19.36 11.80
N SER A 377 -21.90 19.64 10.96
CA SER A 377 -21.11 18.59 10.30
C SER A 377 -20.32 17.75 11.32
N SER A 378 -19.93 18.33 12.45
CA SER A 378 -19.13 17.66 13.47
C SER A 378 -19.90 16.58 14.25
N LEU A 379 -21.16 16.80 14.61
CA LEU A 379 -21.98 15.81 15.31
C LEU A 379 -22.34 14.64 14.39
N PHE A 380 -22.84 14.93 13.21
CA PHE A 380 -23.17 13.90 12.21
C PHE A 380 -21.95 13.03 11.89
N THR A 381 -20.78 13.63 11.70
CA THR A 381 -19.54 12.89 11.48
C THR A 381 -19.21 11.98 12.65
N LYS A 382 -19.36 12.42 13.89
CA LYS A 382 -19.11 11.58 15.08
C LYS A 382 -20.06 10.40 15.17
N VAL A 383 -21.33 10.60 14.85
CA VAL A 383 -22.31 9.51 14.77
C VAL A 383 -21.91 8.49 13.72
N LEU A 384 -21.54 8.93 12.52
CA LEU A 384 -21.04 8.03 11.48
C LEU A 384 -19.77 7.29 11.88
N ILE A 385 -18.80 7.97 12.50
CA ILE A 385 -17.57 7.32 13.02
C ILE A 385 -17.94 6.28 14.07
N GLY A 386 -18.88 6.58 14.96
CA GLY A 386 -19.36 5.64 15.96
C GLY A 386 -19.99 4.39 15.33
N LEU A 387 -20.83 4.56 14.32
CA LEU A 387 -21.45 3.44 13.58
C LEU A 387 -20.38 2.61 12.85
N TRP A 388 -19.45 3.26 12.16
CA TRP A 388 -18.35 2.57 11.49
C TRP A 388 -17.41 1.90 12.48
N GLY A 389 -17.17 2.52 13.62
CA GLY A 389 -16.39 1.94 14.72
C GLY A 389 -17.07 0.70 15.29
N ALA A 390 -18.39 0.72 15.46
CA ALA A 390 -19.16 -0.44 15.92
C ALA A 390 -19.07 -1.59 14.90
N LEU A 391 -19.24 -1.30 13.61
CA LEU A 391 -19.08 -2.29 12.55
C LEU A 391 -17.66 -2.86 12.48
N PHE A 392 -16.65 -2.00 12.58
CA PHE A 392 -15.24 -2.40 12.65
C PHE A 392 -14.98 -3.34 13.81
N LEU A 393 -15.47 -3.01 15.00
CA LEU A 393 -15.32 -3.85 16.19
C LEU A 393 -16.08 -5.17 16.05
N TYR A 394 -17.28 -5.14 15.49
CA TYR A 394 -18.06 -6.35 15.20
C TYR A 394 -17.30 -7.32 14.30
N ILE A 395 -16.78 -6.84 13.16
CA ILE A 395 -15.99 -7.67 12.24
C ILE A 395 -14.71 -8.18 12.92
N THR A 396 -14.08 -7.34 13.73
CA THR A 396 -12.87 -7.72 14.50
C THR A 396 -13.18 -8.85 15.48
N ILE A 397 -14.27 -8.76 16.23
CA ILE A 397 -14.69 -9.78 17.21
C ILE A 397 -15.04 -11.09 16.49
N MET A 398 -15.78 -11.01 15.39
CA MET A 398 -16.13 -12.18 14.58
C MET A 398 -14.88 -12.87 14.06
N TYR A 399 -13.92 -12.11 13.54
CA TYR A 399 -12.64 -12.66 13.11
C TYR A 399 -11.86 -13.31 14.26
N LEU A 400 -11.67 -12.62 15.37
CA LEU A 400 -10.94 -13.15 16.53
C LEU A 400 -11.58 -14.42 17.10
N GLY A 401 -12.90 -14.51 17.07
CA GLY A 401 -13.63 -15.66 17.58
C GLY A 401 -13.62 -16.88 16.65
N GLN A 402 -13.61 -16.67 15.35
CA GLN A 402 -13.71 -17.74 14.36
C GLN A 402 -12.35 -18.19 13.80
N ASP A 403 -11.51 -17.22 13.45
CA ASP A 403 -10.30 -17.50 12.66
C ASP A 403 -9.04 -17.58 13.52
N LEU A 404 -8.93 -16.76 14.58
CA LEU A 404 -7.74 -16.79 15.45
C LEU A 404 -7.63 -18.06 16.30
N MET A 405 -8.74 -18.74 16.54
CA MET A 405 -8.76 -20.02 17.27
C MET A 405 -8.16 -21.19 16.48
N CYS A 406 -7.98 -21.02 15.17
CA CYS A 406 -7.47 -22.08 14.30
C CYS A 406 -5.96 -21.94 14.06
N TRP A 407 -5.15 -22.12 15.12
CA TRP A 407 -3.69 -22.14 15.01
C TRP A 407 -3.23 -23.33 14.14
N GLY A 408 -2.53 -23.03 13.04
CA GLY A 408 -1.99 -24.05 12.16
C GLY A 408 -2.91 -24.52 11.04
N CYS A 409 -4.15 -24.06 10.97
CA CYS A 409 -5.08 -24.42 9.89
C CYS A 409 -4.58 -23.98 8.50
N GLY A 410 -3.75 -22.95 8.44
CA GLY A 410 -3.19 -22.44 7.18
C GLY A 410 -2.22 -23.37 6.45
N SER A 411 -1.75 -24.44 7.10
CA SER A 411 -0.84 -25.40 6.47
C SER A 411 -1.50 -26.29 5.40
N TYR A 412 -2.83 -26.34 5.36
CA TYR A 412 -3.58 -27.17 4.42
C TYR A 412 -3.91 -26.46 3.09
N VAL A 413 -3.78 -25.14 3.05
CA VAL A 413 -4.07 -24.36 1.84
C VAL A 413 -2.76 -23.94 1.21
N GLY A 414 -2.40 -24.54 0.08
CA GLY A 414 -1.12 -24.33 -0.59
C GLY A 414 -0.85 -22.91 -1.10
N ARG A 415 -1.80 -22.00 -0.97
CA ARG A 415 -1.65 -20.55 -1.27
C ARG A 415 -2.60 -19.75 -0.41
N MET A 416 -2.07 -18.81 0.37
CA MET A 416 -2.85 -17.85 1.11
C MET A 416 -3.09 -16.58 0.28
N ALA A 417 -4.30 -16.04 0.38
CA ALA A 417 -4.61 -14.79 -0.29
C ALA A 417 -4.04 -13.60 0.47
N PRO A 418 -3.43 -12.62 -0.22
CA PRO A 418 -2.81 -11.48 0.42
C PRO A 418 -3.80 -10.42 0.93
N ASN A 419 -5.09 -10.58 0.61
CA ASN A 419 -6.08 -9.55 0.91
C ASN A 419 -6.40 -9.47 2.39
N PHE A 420 -6.56 -10.64 3.03
CA PHE A 420 -6.91 -10.72 4.43
C PHE A 420 -6.44 -12.06 5.02
N TRP A 421 -7.06 -12.58 6.06
CA TRP A 421 -6.64 -13.72 6.83
C TRP A 421 -7.27 -15.01 6.39
N PHE A 422 -6.46 -16.00 6.13
CA PHE A 422 -6.89 -17.33 5.82
C PHE A 422 -6.63 -18.32 6.95
N TYR A 423 -6.23 -17.82 8.09
CA TYR A 423 -6.08 -18.64 9.26
C TYR A 423 -7.46 -19.19 9.62
N GLY A 424 -7.67 -20.49 9.45
CA GLY A 424 -8.98 -21.13 9.65
C GLY A 424 -9.95 -21.08 8.47
N GLY A 425 -9.66 -20.31 7.44
CA GLY A 425 -10.55 -20.13 6.29
C GLY A 425 -10.55 -21.27 5.26
N ALA A 426 -9.74 -22.32 5.44
CA ALA A 426 -9.69 -23.46 4.52
C ALA A 426 -11.04 -24.18 4.37
N GLU A 427 -11.85 -24.18 5.40
CA GLU A 427 -13.17 -24.81 5.40
C GLU A 427 -14.21 -24.04 4.58
N HIS A 428 -13.96 -22.76 4.31
CA HIS A 428 -14.85 -21.87 3.57
C HIS A 428 -14.45 -21.68 2.11
N LEU A 429 -13.36 -22.29 1.68
CA LEU A 429 -12.90 -22.18 0.29
C LEU A 429 -13.83 -23.00 -0.60
N VAL A 430 -14.51 -22.36 -1.51
CA VAL A 430 -15.22 -23.03 -2.59
C VAL A 430 -14.19 -23.83 -3.40
N PRO A 431 -14.42 -25.12 -3.71
CA PRO A 431 -13.53 -25.89 -4.54
C PRO A 431 -13.19 -25.14 -5.82
N VAL A 432 -11.94 -25.27 -6.27
CA VAL A 432 -11.49 -24.64 -7.51
C VAL A 432 -12.50 -24.99 -8.61
N VAL A 433 -13.29 -24.01 -9.00
CA VAL A 433 -14.10 -24.15 -10.21
C VAL A 433 -13.07 -24.22 -11.34
N GLN A 434 -12.84 -25.42 -11.86
CA GLN A 434 -12.15 -25.60 -13.12
C GLN A 434 -13.07 -24.96 -14.16
N ILE A 435 -12.82 -23.69 -14.44
CA ILE A 435 -13.47 -22.98 -15.53
C ILE A 435 -12.77 -23.48 -16.80
N PRO A 436 -13.52 -23.99 -17.76
CA PRO A 436 -12.99 -24.61 -18.97
C PRO A 436 -12.07 -23.69 -19.76
#